data_e44ba60d47ea759b7211e0895bb7276d
#
_entry.id   e44ba60d47ea759b7211e0895bb7276d
#
_cell.length_a   1.000
_cell.length_b   1.000
_cell.length_c   1.000
_cell.angle_alpha   90.00
_cell.angle_beta   90.00
_cell.angle_gamma   90.00
#
_symmetry.space_group_name_H-M   'P 1'
#
loop_
_entity.id
_entity.type
_entity.pdbx_description
1 polymer ?
#
loop_
_entity_poly.entity_id
_entity_poly.type
_entity_poly.pdbx_seq_one_letter_code
_entity_poly.pdbx_strand_id
1 'polypeptide(L)'
;CSCKDYATRMKTYKGAQLKYIPLFHANGMQSTPYDILSMLRCLRGYDTVIILGVSGCVFLPVFRLLYRKQLIVNIDGLEHRRAKWGKFARWFLRTSEAMAVRYADVIIADNKGIQDYVWNTYHKKAELVAYGGDHAQRNVTEERQNEILRQYGIAPGNYAVSVCRIEPENNCHLILKAFATSGKNL
;
A
#
# COMPACT_ATOMS: atom_id res chain seq x y z
N CYS A 1 13.06 5.39 1.00
CA CYS A 1 13.51 4.14 0.35
C CYS A 1 14.50 3.41 1.26
N SER A 2 14.40 2.08 1.34
CA SER A 2 15.38 1.26 2.04
C SER A 2 16.70 1.25 1.26
N CYS A 3 17.84 1.35 1.98
CA CYS A 3 19.16 1.38 1.34
C CYS A 3 19.59 0.04 0.74
N LYS A 4 18.94 -1.07 1.11
CA LYS A 4 19.38 -2.43 0.73
C LYS A 4 18.66 -2.98 -0.50
N ASP A 5 17.51 -2.41 -0.87
CA ASP A 5 16.67 -2.96 -1.92
C ASP A 5 17.07 -2.49 -3.33
N TYR A 6 18.07 -1.60 -3.43
CA TYR A 6 18.50 -1.05 -4.71
C TYR A 6 20.02 -1.12 -4.87
N ALA A 7 20.48 -1.76 -5.93
CA ALA A 7 21.90 -1.84 -6.28
C ALA A 7 22.48 -0.44 -6.60
N THR A 8 21.67 0.43 -7.19
CA THR A 8 22.01 1.82 -7.52
C THR A 8 21.08 2.78 -6.82
N ARG A 9 21.63 3.80 -6.12
CA ARG A 9 20.86 4.82 -5.42
C ARG A 9 20.71 6.06 -6.29
N MET A 10 19.61 6.15 -7.00
CA MET A 10 19.27 7.36 -7.75
C MET A 10 18.98 8.52 -6.80
N LYS A 11 19.47 9.72 -7.13
CA LYS A 11 19.16 10.95 -6.35
C LYS A 11 17.75 11.47 -6.64
N THR A 12 17.29 11.27 -7.87
CA THR A 12 15.99 11.72 -8.34
C THR A 12 15.31 10.65 -9.17
N TYR A 13 13.97 10.62 -9.15
CA TYR A 13 13.15 9.76 -10.01
C TYR A 13 11.90 10.52 -10.42
N LYS A 14 11.66 10.68 -11.72
CA LYS A 14 10.51 11.43 -12.30
C LYS A 14 10.28 12.80 -11.63
N GLY A 15 11.36 13.56 -11.40
CA GLY A 15 11.31 14.87 -10.75
C GLY A 15 11.29 14.86 -9.22
N ALA A 16 11.01 13.73 -8.59
CA ALA A 16 11.01 13.61 -7.13
C ALA A 16 12.43 13.34 -6.59
N GLN A 17 12.80 14.02 -5.51
CA GLN A 17 14.04 13.74 -4.79
C GLN A 17 13.90 12.49 -3.91
N LEU A 18 14.83 11.55 -4.04
CA LEU A 18 14.85 10.33 -3.25
C LEU A 18 15.77 10.50 -2.03
N LYS A 19 15.22 10.23 -0.84
CA LYS A 19 15.99 10.18 0.41
C LYS A 19 16.05 8.72 0.89
N TYR A 20 17.27 8.28 1.19
CA TYR A 20 17.50 6.90 1.64
C TYR A 20 17.76 6.88 3.13
N ILE A 21 17.06 6.00 3.84
CA ILE A 21 17.20 5.83 5.28
C ILE A 21 17.88 4.48 5.52
N PRO A 22 19.08 4.47 6.12
CA PRO A 22 19.77 3.22 6.45
C PRO A 22 19.06 2.58 7.65
N LEU A 23 18.53 1.38 7.44
CA LEU A 23 17.98 0.53 8.49
C LEU A 23 18.45 -0.91 8.33
N PHE A 24 18.54 -1.63 9.44
CA PHE A 24 18.83 -3.06 9.42
C PHE A 24 17.59 -3.85 8.96
N HIS A 25 17.80 -5.01 8.34
CA HIS A 25 16.73 -5.91 7.97
C HIS A 25 16.18 -6.63 9.20
N ALA A 26 14.89 -6.42 9.47
CA ALA A 26 14.13 -7.20 10.45
C ALA A 26 12.75 -7.48 9.85
N ASN A 27 12.48 -8.74 9.53
CA ASN A 27 11.24 -9.18 8.88
C ASN A 27 10.00 -8.60 9.56
N GLY A 28 9.30 -7.68 8.89
CA GLY A 28 8.05 -7.07 9.36
C GLY A 28 8.17 -6.01 10.47
N MET A 29 9.25 -5.99 11.25
CA MET A 29 9.43 -5.03 12.36
C MET A 29 10.12 -3.72 11.93
N GLN A 30 10.68 -3.67 10.74
CA GLN A 30 11.46 -2.50 10.29
C GLN A 30 10.58 -1.36 9.74
N SER A 31 9.31 -1.61 9.41
CA SER A 31 8.43 -0.58 8.83
C SER A 31 8.22 0.58 9.81
N THR A 32 7.88 0.28 11.06
CA THR A 32 7.60 1.33 12.07
C THR A 32 8.80 2.24 12.36
N PRO A 33 10.02 1.73 12.67
CA PRO A 33 11.21 2.58 12.81
C PRO A 33 11.54 3.36 11.54
N TYR A 34 11.34 2.75 10.36
CA TYR A 34 11.55 3.42 9.09
C TYR A 34 10.61 4.62 8.92
N ASP A 35 9.32 4.44 9.21
CA ASP A 35 8.30 5.48 9.10
C ASP A 35 8.58 6.63 10.10
N ILE A 36 8.95 6.29 11.34
CA ILE A 36 9.31 7.30 12.36
C ILE A 36 10.52 8.13 11.91
N LEU A 37 11.58 7.49 11.43
CA LEU A 37 12.76 8.18 10.92
C LEU A 37 12.46 9.02 9.68
N SER A 38 11.56 8.54 8.82
CA SER A 38 11.08 9.30 7.66
C SER A 38 10.32 10.56 8.10
N MET A 39 9.41 10.44 9.06
CA MET A 39 8.68 11.58 9.63
C MET A 39 9.63 12.59 10.27
N LEU A 40 10.58 12.15 11.08
CA LEU A 40 11.57 13.04 11.69
C LEU A 40 12.37 13.83 10.66
N ARG A 41 12.67 13.24 9.51
CA ARG A 41 13.35 13.95 8.40
C ARG A 41 12.44 14.95 7.67
N CYS A 42 11.13 14.79 7.80
CA CYS A 42 10.16 15.71 7.22
C CYS A 42 9.81 16.92 8.12
N LEU A 43 10.35 17.00 9.32
CA LEU A 43 10.07 18.12 10.25
C LEU A 43 10.43 19.48 9.68
N ARG A 44 11.40 19.55 8.79
CA ARG A 44 11.88 20.80 8.19
C ARG A 44 11.88 20.72 6.66
N GLY A 45 11.53 21.84 6.02
CA GLY A 45 11.67 21.98 4.56
C GLY A 45 10.46 21.51 3.75
N TYR A 46 9.35 21.10 4.39
CA TYR A 46 8.14 20.66 3.69
C TYR A 46 6.91 21.34 4.31
N ASP A 47 5.99 21.79 3.46
CA ASP A 47 4.74 22.42 3.89
C ASP A 47 3.59 21.39 4.02
N THR A 48 3.69 20.29 3.31
CA THR A 48 2.77 19.17 3.39
C THR A 48 3.55 17.86 3.51
N VAL A 49 3.12 17.00 4.40
CA VAL A 49 3.63 15.63 4.54
C VAL A 49 2.49 14.65 4.25
N ILE A 50 2.75 13.72 3.32
CA ILE A 50 1.83 12.62 3.00
C ILE A 50 2.43 11.33 3.53
N ILE A 51 1.69 10.63 4.37
CA ILE A 51 2.05 9.32 4.91
C ILE A 51 1.21 8.26 4.19
N LEU A 52 1.86 7.28 3.59
CA LEU A 52 1.21 6.16 2.91
C LEU A 52 1.26 4.92 3.79
N GLY A 53 0.13 4.56 4.38
CA GLY A 53 0.00 3.48 5.37
C GLY A 53 0.04 3.97 6.81
N VAL A 54 -0.26 3.08 7.75
CA VAL A 54 -0.50 3.44 9.16
C VAL A 54 0.57 2.91 10.14
N SER A 55 1.56 2.13 9.69
CA SER A 55 2.48 1.41 10.58
C SER A 55 3.29 2.31 11.52
N GLY A 56 3.68 3.50 11.09
CA GLY A 56 4.42 4.48 11.89
C GLY A 56 3.57 5.53 12.58
N CYS A 57 2.25 5.54 12.35
CA CYS A 57 1.37 6.61 12.82
C CYS A 57 1.19 6.64 14.35
N VAL A 58 1.61 5.60 15.06
CA VAL A 58 1.72 5.62 16.53
C VAL A 58 2.59 6.78 17.03
N PHE A 59 3.52 7.28 16.20
CA PHE A 59 4.39 8.41 16.53
C PHE A 59 3.74 9.79 16.28
N LEU A 60 2.59 9.85 15.61
CA LEU A 60 1.95 11.12 15.24
C LEU A 60 1.64 12.06 16.41
N PRO A 61 1.28 11.61 17.63
CA PRO A 61 1.12 12.51 18.77
C PRO A 61 2.38 13.37 19.02
N VAL A 62 3.54 12.74 19.00
CA VAL A 62 4.83 13.44 19.17
C VAL A 62 5.20 14.26 17.94
N PHE A 63 5.00 13.69 16.75
CA PHE A 63 5.28 14.39 15.49
C PHE A 63 4.50 15.69 15.38
N ARG A 64 3.23 15.71 15.73
CA ARG A 64 2.36 16.90 15.67
C ARG A 64 2.72 18.02 16.65
N LEU A 65 3.40 17.73 17.73
CA LEU A 65 3.94 18.76 18.62
C LEU A 65 5.01 19.59 17.91
N LEU A 66 5.78 18.96 17.02
CA LEU A 66 6.89 19.58 16.30
C LEU A 66 6.52 20.05 14.90
N TYR A 67 5.53 19.40 14.26
CA TYR A 67 5.09 19.68 12.90
C TYR A 67 3.64 20.17 12.87
N ARG A 68 3.47 21.47 12.65
CA ARG A 68 2.16 22.13 12.68
C ARG A 68 1.59 22.46 11.30
N LYS A 69 2.26 21.99 10.23
CA LYS A 69 1.82 22.16 8.85
C LYS A 69 0.88 21.02 8.42
N GLN A 70 0.49 20.99 7.15
CA GLN A 70 -0.48 20.04 6.65
C GLN A 70 0.02 18.60 6.68
N LEU A 71 -0.77 17.72 7.29
CA LEU A 71 -0.51 16.29 7.39
C LEU A 71 -1.65 15.51 6.75
N ILE A 72 -1.32 14.75 5.73
CA ILE A 72 -2.24 13.87 5.00
C ILE A 72 -1.85 12.42 5.30
N VAL A 73 -2.81 11.59 5.63
CA VAL A 73 -2.56 10.16 5.82
C VAL A 73 -3.47 9.35 4.92
N ASN A 74 -2.88 8.49 4.09
CA ASN A 74 -3.62 7.49 3.34
C ASN A 74 -3.72 6.20 4.15
N ILE A 75 -4.94 5.77 4.43
CA ILE A 75 -5.21 4.46 5.04
C ILE A 75 -5.25 3.44 3.92
N ASP A 76 -4.13 2.76 3.71
CA ASP A 76 -3.93 1.71 2.71
C ASP A 76 -4.40 0.36 3.28
N GLY A 77 -5.70 0.14 3.27
CA GLY A 77 -6.33 -1.09 3.75
C GLY A 77 -6.35 -1.26 5.27
N LEU A 78 -7.01 -2.31 5.72
CA LEU A 78 -7.16 -2.63 7.14
C LEU A 78 -6.06 -3.60 7.60
N GLU A 79 -4.82 -3.12 7.69
CA GLU A 79 -3.64 -3.94 8.01
C GLU A 79 -3.83 -4.77 9.29
N HIS A 80 -4.50 -4.24 10.30
CA HIS A 80 -4.77 -4.96 11.55
C HIS A 80 -5.69 -6.17 11.40
N ARG A 81 -6.42 -6.29 10.28
CA ARG A 81 -7.31 -7.44 9.98
C ARG A 81 -6.60 -8.60 9.27
N ARG A 82 -5.39 -8.40 8.78
CA ARG A 82 -4.67 -9.44 8.03
C ARG A 82 -4.32 -10.63 8.90
N ALA A 83 -4.52 -11.83 8.35
CA ALA A 83 -4.35 -13.10 9.05
C ALA A 83 -2.93 -13.34 9.59
N LYS A 84 -1.91 -12.78 8.91
CA LYS A 84 -0.49 -12.91 9.26
C LYS A 84 -0.13 -12.29 10.63
N TRP A 85 -0.97 -11.40 11.17
CA TRP A 85 -0.65 -10.68 12.40
C TRP A 85 -1.17 -11.37 13.64
N GLY A 86 -0.31 -11.56 14.64
CA GLY A 86 -0.70 -11.98 15.98
C GLY A 86 -1.48 -10.90 16.75
N LYS A 87 -2.04 -11.26 17.90
CA LYS A 87 -2.91 -10.36 18.70
C LYS A 87 -2.24 -9.03 19.05
N PHE A 88 -0.97 -9.03 19.45
CA PHE A 88 -0.23 -7.82 19.81
C PHE A 88 -0.02 -6.91 18.59
N ALA A 89 0.39 -7.46 17.44
CA ALA A 89 0.60 -6.68 16.23
C ALA A 89 -0.72 -6.07 15.73
N ARG A 90 -1.84 -6.80 15.82
CA ARG A 90 -3.17 -6.27 15.48
C ARG A 90 -3.57 -5.12 16.38
N TRP A 91 -3.38 -5.25 17.69
CA TRP A 91 -3.64 -4.17 18.64
C TRP A 91 -2.78 -2.94 18.33
N PHE A 92 -1.47 -3.14 18.11
CA PHE A 92 -0.54 -2.08 17.76
C PHE A 92 -0.96 -1.35 16.47
N LEU A 93 -1.26 -2.09 15.39
CA LEU A 93 -1.67 -1.52 14.11
C LEU A 93 -3.00 -0.77 14.22
N ARG A 94 -3.95 -1.29 14.99
CA ARG A 94 -5.23 -0.60 15.25
C ARG A 94 -5.02 0.69 16.04
N THR A 95 -4.14 0.70 17.03
CA THR A 95 -3.78 1.92 17.77
C THR A 95 -3.11 2.93 16.85
N SER A 96 -2.19 2.48 16.00
CA SER A 96 -1.51 3.33 15.03
C SER A 96 -2.48 3.94 14.01
N GLU A 97 -3.45 3.17 13.53
CA GLU A 97 -4.54 3.63 12.66
C GLU A 97 -5.40 4.69 13.37
N ALA A 98 -5.77 4.47 14.64
CA ALA A 98 -6.52 5.45 15.43
C ALA A 98 -5.73 6.77 15.59
N MET A 99 -4.40 6.70 15.77
CA MET A 99 -3.54 7.89 15.79
C MET A 99 -3.51 8.58 14.43
N ALA A 100 -3.43 7.83 13.32
CA ALA A 100 -3.52 8.37 11.97
C ALA A 100 -4.80 9.20 11.79
N VAL A 101 -5.95 8.61 12.11
CA VAL A 101 -7.26 9.27 11.97
C VAL A 101 -7.41 10.49 12.89
N ARG A 102 -6.85 10.42 14.10
CA ARG A 102 -6.94 11.50 15.07
C ARG A 102 -6.09 12.72 14.72
N TYR A 103 -4.88 12.49 14.21
CA TYR A 103 -3.86 13.54 14.06
C TYR A 103 -3.65 14.03 12.63
N ALA A 104 -4.19 13.35 11.62
CA ALA A 104 -4.19 13.83 10.25
C ALA A 104 -5.14 15.04 10.08
N ASP A 105 -4.74 15.99 9.23
CA ASP A 105 -5.63 17.06 8.77
C ASP A 105 -6.56 16.55 7.67
N VAL A 106 -6.04 15.67 6.81
CA VAL A 106 -6.80 15.00 5.75
C VAL A 106 -6.53 13.49 5.80
N ILE A 107 -7.59 12.72 5.78
CA ILE A 107 -7.55 11.27 5.67
C ILE A 107 -7.92 10.90 4.24
N ILE A 108 -7.09 10.09 3.59
CA ILE A 108 -7.37 9.52 2.28
C ILE A 108 -7.77 8.04 2.45
N ALA A 109 -8.81 7.65 1.75
CA ALA A 109 -9.21 6.27 1.54
C ALA A 109 -9.10 5.92 0.06
N ASP A 110 -8.50 4.78 -0.27
CA ASP A 110 -8.28 4.31 -1.64
C ASP A 110 -9.54 3.68 -2.27
N ASN A 111 -10.51 3.30 -1.45
CA ASN A 111 -11.77 2.75 -1.90
C ASN A 111 -12.93 3.08 -0.95
N LYS A 112 -14.16 2.88 -1.46
CA LYS A 112 -15.39 3.17 -0.71
C LYS A 112 -15.51 2.39 0.59
N GLY A 113 -15.06 1.13 0.61
CA GLY A 113 -15.11 0.28 1.81
C GLY A 113 -14.26 0.84 2.96
N ILE A 114 -13.07 1.36 2.65
CA ILE A 114 -12.20 2.04 3.65
C ILE A 114 -12.81 3.37 4.09
N GLN A 115 -13.37 4.15 3.16
CA GLN A 115 -14.05 5.39 3.50
C GLN A 115 -15.20 5.16 4.49
N ASP A 116 -16.06 4.18 4.22
CA ASP A 116 -17.19 3.81 5.09
C ASP A 116 -16.72 3.25 6.44
N TYR A 117 -15.64 2.47 6.44
CA TYR A 117 -15.02 1.97 7.67
C TYR A 117 -14.54 3.12 8.56
N VAL A 118 -13.84 4.12 8.00
CA VAL A 118 -13.35 5.29 8.76
C VAL A 118 -14.51 6.05 9.36
N TRP A 119 -15.57 6.26 8.58
CA TRP A 119 -16.77 6.92 9.08
C TRP A 119 -17.44 6.13 10.21
N ASN A 120 -17.69 4.85 10.00
CA ASN A 120 -18.39 4.00 10.96
C ASN A 120 -17.60 3.75 12.25
N THR A 121 -16.26 3.75 12.17
CA THR A 121 -15.41 3.42 13.33
C THR A 121 -14.97 4.66 14.09
N TYR A 122 -14.65 5.74 13.39
CA TYR A 122 -14.01 6.92 13.98
C TYR A 122 -14.86 8.19 13.88
N HIS A 123 -15.98 8.17 13.16
CA HIS A 123 -16.85 9.32 12.87
C HIS A 123 -16.06 10.50 12.26
N LYS A 124 -15.10 10.16 11.40
CA LYS A 124 -14.26 11.10 10.65
C LYS A 124 -14.52 10.94 9.17
N LYS A 125 -14.52 12.06 8.44
CA LYS A 125 -14.61 12.05 6.99
C LYS A 125 -13.24 11.70 6.41
N ALA A 126 -13.22 10.73 5.47
CA ALA A 126 -12.07 10.48 4.62
C ALA A 126 -12.38 10.90 3.17
N GLU A 127 -11.40 11.45 2.50
CA GLU A 127 -11.52 11.78 1.08
C GLU A 127 -11.23 10.52 0.25
N LEU A 128 -12.11 10.23 -0.70
CA LEU A 128 -11.95 9.06 -1.58
C LEU A 128 -11.01 9.41 -2.74
N VAL A 129 -9.85 8.79 -2.76
CA VAL A 129 -8.87 8.89 -3.85
C VAL A 129 -8.51 7.48 -4.31
N ALA A 130 -9.28 6.99 -5.27
CA ALA A 130 -9.07 5.64 -5.81
C ALA A 130 -7.77 5.57 -6.62
N TYR A 131 -7.13 4.39 -6.58
CA TYR A 131 -5.97 4.14 -7.43
C TYR A 131 -6.36 4.16 -8.92
N GLY A 132 -5.60 4.90 -9.72
CA GLY A 132 -5.75 4.92 -11.17
C GLY A 132 -5.06 3.74 -11.84
N GLY A 133 -5.65 3.24 -12.94
CA GLY A 133 -5.09 2.17 -13.78
C GLY A 133 -4.54 2.63 -15.12
N ASP A 134 -4.72 3.88 -15.50
CA ASP A 134 -4.41 4.40 -16.85
C ASP A 134 -2.92 4.25 -17.22
N HIS A 135 -2.03 4.31 -16.23
CA HIS A 135 -0.60 4.11 -16.44
C HIS A 135 -0.25 2.67 -16.90
N ALA A 136 -1.13 1.71 -16.66
CA ALA A 136 -0.96 0.31 -17.06
C ALA A 136 -1.59 0.01 -18.43
N GLN A 137 -2.42 0.93 -18.96
CA GLN A 137 -2.97 0.78 -20.29
C GLN A 137 -1.86 0.95 -21.32
N ARG A 138 -1.72 -0.03 -22.20
CA ARG A 138 -0.83 0.00 -23.36
C ARG A 138 -1.57 -0.57 -24.54
N ASN A 139 -1.45 0.09 -25.69
CA ASN A 139 -1.90 -0.47 -26.95
C ASN A 139 -0.91 -1.58 -27.33
N VAL A 140 -1.34 -2.81 -27.17
CA VAL A 140 -0.57 -3.99 -27.61
C VAL A 140 -1.10 -4.38 -28.97
N THR A 141 -0.22 -4.54 -29.96
CA THR A 141 -0.62 -5.01 -31.30
C THR A 141 -1.10 -6.46 -31.22
N GLU A 142 -1.96 -6.85 -32.17
CA GLU A 142 -2.47 -8.22 -32.23
C GLU A 142 -1.35 -9.25 -32.40
N GLU A 143 -0.32 -8.91 -33.17
CA GLU A 143 0.84 -9.79 -33.36
C GLU A 143 1.54 -10.06 -32.01
N ARG A 144 1.76 -9.00 -31.22
CA ARG A 144 2.41 -9.13 -29.91
C ARG A 144 1.55 -9.87 -28.91
N GLN A 145 0.24 -9.66 -28.96
CA GLN A 145 -0.71 -10.42 -28.12
C GLN A 145 -0.67 -11.91 -28.48
N ASN A 146 -0.74 -12.24 -29.78
CA ASN A 146 -0.71 -13.61 -30.24
C ASN A 146 0.63 -14.29 -29.93
N GLU A 147 1.75 -13.59 -30.01
CA GLU A 147 3.06 -14.08 -29.62
C GLU A 147 3.09 -14.50 -28.15
N ILE A 148 2.58 -13.64 -27.24
CA ILE A 148 2.49 -13.93 -25.81
C ILE A 148 1.60 -15.13 -25.56
N LEU A 149 0.42 -15.19 -26.17
CA LEU A 149 -0.50 -16.31 -25.98
C LEU A 149 0.10 -17.65 -26.45
N ARG A 150 0.80 -17.65 -27.58
CA ARG A 150 1.55 -18.84 -28.07
C ARG A 150 2.63 -19.27 -27.10
N GLN A 151 3.37 -18.33 -26.52
CA GLN A 151 4.42 -18.62 -25.55
C GLN A 151 3.88 -19.40 -24.34
N TYR A 152 2.65 -19.13 -23.93
CA TYR A 152 1.97 -19.80 -22.82
C TYR A 152 1.04 -20.94 -23.26
N GLY A 153 0.93 -21.25 -24.56
CA GLY A 153 0.05 -22.28 -25.08
C GLY A 153 -1.45 -21.98 -24.87
N ILE A 154 -1.82 -20.72 -24.87
CA ILE A 154 -3.18 -20.26 -24.53
C ILE A 154 -3.90 -19.82 -25.81
N ALA A 155 -5.14 -20.26 -26.00
CA ALA A 155 -5.99 -19.82 -27.10
C ALA A 155 -6.62 -18.44 -26.80
N PRO A 156 -6.66 -17.53 -27.79
CA PRO A 156 -7.28 -16.22 -27.62
C PRO A 156 -8.74 -16.32 -27.10
N GLY A 157 -9.10 -15.49 -26.15
CA GLY A 157 -10.45 -15.41 -25.60
C GLY A 157 -10.87 -16.56 -24.68
N ASN A 158 -10.04 -17.56 -24.48
CA ASN A 158 -10.35 -18.74 -23.65
C ASN A 158 -9.52 -18.83 -22.37
N TYR A 159 -9.30 -17.69 -21.72
CA TYR A 159 -8.56 -17.65 -20.46
C TYR A 159 -9.01 -16.50 -19.57
N ALA A 160 -8.70 -16.60 -18.28
CA ALA A 160 -8.74 -15.49 -17.35
C ALA A 160 -7.34 -15.24 -16.78
N VAL A 161 -7.06 -14.02 -16.34
CA VAL A 161 -5.79 -13.65 -15.73
C VAL A 161 -6.04 -13.17 -14.31
N SER A 162 -5.33 -13.75 -13.36
CA SER A 162 -5.29 -13.28 -11.97
C SER A 162 -3.91 -12.74 -11.65
N VAL A 163 -3.83 -11.44 -11.33
CA VAL A 163 -2.60 -10.78 -10.93
C VAL A 163 -2.71 -10.36 -9.48
N CYS A 164 -2.13 -11.14 -8.58
CA CYS A 164 -2.17 -10.86 -7.15
C CYS A 164 -0.96 -11.46 -6.42
N ARG A 165 -0.73 -11.04 -5.19
CA ARG A 165 0.22 -11.71 -4.30
C ARG A 165 -0.38 -13.04 -3.84
N ILE A 166 0.45 -14.09 -3.74
CA ILE A 166 0.02 -15.39 -3.20
C ILE A 166 -0.04 -15.25 -1.67
N GLU A 167 -1.15 -14.75 -1.19
CA GLU A 167 -1.45 -14.59 0.24
C GLU A 167 -2.86 -15.14 0.52
N PRO A 168 -3.13 -15.62 1.76
CA PRO A 168 -4.44 -16.18 2.12
C PRO A 168 -5.61 -15.25 1.81
N GLU A 169 -5.42 -13.95 2.01
CA GLU A 169 -6.44 -12.93 1.81
C GLU A 169 -6.86 -12.79 0.33
N ASN A 170 -6.00 -13.15 -0.61
CA ASN A 170 -6.29 -13.09 -2.05
C ASN A 170 -6.99 -14.34 -2.58
N ASN A 171 -7.22 -15.34 -1.73
CA ASN A 171 -7.96 -16.56 -2.06
C ASN A 171 -7.47 -17.29 -3.33
N CYS A 172 -6.16 -17.22 -3.65
CA CYS A 172 -5.58 -17.82 -4.86
C CYS A 172 -5.93 -19.31 -4.98
N HIS A 173 -5.92 -20.03 -3.86
CA HIS A 173 -6.27 -21.45 -3.81
C HIS A 173 -7.73 -21.72 -4.21
N LEU A 174 -8.66 -20.83 -3.86
CA LEU A 174 -10.08 -20.95 -4.27
C LEU A 174 -10.25 -20.63 -5.75
N ILE A 175 -9.54 -19.63 -6.26
CA ILE A 175 -9.54 -19.29 -7.69
C ILE A 175 -9.04 -20.49 -8.51
N LEU A 176 -7.86 -21.02 -8.16
CA LEU A 176 -7.29 -22.20 -8.83
C LEU A 176 -8.24 -23.41 -8.77
N LYS A 177 -8.84 -23.69 -7.61
CA LYS A 177 -9.78 -24.79 -7.46
C LYS A 177 -11.02 -24.59 -8.35
N ALA A 178 -11.58 -23.38 -8.40
CA ALA A 178 -12.74 -23.07 -9.21
C ALA A 178 -12.45 -23.28 -10.70
N PHE A 179 -11.31 -22.81 -11.20
CA PHE A 179 -10.92 -23.00 -12.59
C PHE A 179 -10.62 -24.47 -12.91
N ALA A 180 -9.89 -25.20 -12.06
CA ALA A 180 -9.62 -26.62 -12.23
C ALA A 180 -10.92 -27.44 -12.28
N THR A 181 -11.95 -27.08 -11.48
CA THR A 181 -13.24 -27.77 -11.47
C THR A 181 -14.10 -27.41 -12.69
N SER A 182 -13.98 -26.18 -13.20
CA SER A 182 -14.78 -25.71 -14.35
C SER A 182 -14.26 -26.16 -15.70
N GLY A 183 -13.03 -26.72 -15.78
CA GLY A 183 -12.35 -27.05 -17.02
C GLY A 183 -11.97 -25.84 -17.88
N LYS A 184 -11.98 -24.64 -17.30
CA LYS A 184 -11.55 -23.40 -17.96
C LYS A 184 -10.12 -23.04 -17.61
N ASN A 185 -9.44 -22.35 -18.51
CA ASN A 185 -8.06 -21.91 -18.31
C ASN A 185 -7.99 -20.63 -17.42
N LEU A 186 -7.06 -20.63 -16.46
CA LEU A 186 -6.69 -19.48 -15.65
C LEU A 186 -5.29 -19.05 -16.00
#